data_698bf52a7dec878cd1666074348b1549
#
_entry.id   698bf52a7dec878cd1666074348b1549
#
_cell.length_a   1.000
_cell.length_b   1.000
_cell.length_c   1.000
_cell.angle_alpha   90.00
_cell.angle_beta   90.00
_cell.angle_gamma   90.00
#
_symmetry.space_group_name_H-M   'P 1'
#
loop_
_entity.id
_entity.type
_entity.pdbx_description
1 polymer ?
#
loop_
_entity_poly.entity_id
_entity_poly.type
_entity_poly.pdbx_seq_one_letter_code
_entity_poly.pdbx_strand_id
1 'polypeptide(L)'
;IDENKIGLARELARMNLALNTYTQWYWKTDLLNLMNFLRLRADSHAQYEIRAYADVMLDTLKKWVPITYDAFMDYRVGGTEVSSKGKSVIQKLIKGEKVLLEDSGLSKREWNELMIAFNLKDKVI
;
A
#
# COMPACT_ATOMS: atom_id res chain seq x y z
N ILE A 1 9.03 -15.63 41.02
CA ILE A 1 9.17 -14.17 41.23
C ILE A 1 9.24 -14.00 42.73
N ASP A 2 10.33 -13.47 43.23
CA ASP A 2 10.52 -13.18 44.65
C ASP A 2 9.68 -11.94 44.99
N GLU A 3 8.56 -12.16 45.66
CA GLU A 3 7.59 -11.11 46.02
C GLU A 3 8.17 -10.02 46.94
N ASN A 4 9.35 -10.25 47.48
CA ASN A 4 10.07 -9.30 48.36
C ASN A 4 11.06 -8.40 47.61
N LYS A 5 11.22 -8.58 46.28
CA LYS A 5 12.11 -7.69 45.49
C LYS A 5 11.26 -6.63 44.80
N ILE A 6 11.38 -5.39 45.28
CA ILE A 6 10.89 -4.20 44.63
C ILE A 6 11.75 -4.00 43.37
N GLY A 7 11.25 -4.48 42.21
CA GLY A 7 11.90 -4.34 40.92
C GLY A 7 11.10 -3.42 40.00
N LEU A 8 11.78 -2.84 39.02
CA LEU A 8 11.12 -2.06 37.97
C LEU A 8 10.26 -3.00 37.12
N ALA A 9 9.01 -2.60 36.81
CA ALA A 9 8.15 -3.34 35.89
C ALA A 9 8.86 -3.53 34.52
N ARG A 10 8.66 -4.70 33.89
CA ARG A 10 9.35 -5.04 32.62
C ARG A 10 9.11 -4.02 31.53
N GLU A 11 7.93 -3.43 31.46
CA GLU A 11 7.53 -2.38 30.53
C GLU A 11 8.37 -1.11 30.77
N LEU A 12 8.53 -0.70 32.02
CA LEU A 12 9.35 0.46 32.38
C LEU A 12 10.84 0.20 32.11
N ALA A 13 11.33 -1.01 32.39
CA ALA A 13 12.72 -1.38 32.10
C ALA A 13 13.06 -1.32 30.60
N ARG A 14 12.04 -1.45 29.72
CA ARG A 14 12.21 -1.44 28.27
C ARG A 14 12.02 -0.07 27.62
N MET A 15 11.57 0.94 28.35
CA MET A 15 11.29 2.27 27.79
C MET A 15 12.49 2.90 27.05
N ASN A 16 13.70 2.61 27.49
CA ASN A 16 14.92 3.17 26.91
C ASN A 16 15.58 2.27 25.85
N LEU A 17 14.93 1.17 25.44
CA LEU A 17 15.45 0.34 24.36
C LEU A 17 15.31 1.06 23.02
N ALA A 18 16.39 1.10 22.25
CA ALA A 18 16.37 1.66 20.90
C ALA A 18 15.49 0.82 19.97
N LEU A 19 14.92 1.45 18.93
CA LEU A 19 14.04 0.79 17.96
C LEU A 19 14.73 -0.33 17.18
N ASN A 20 16.05 -0.32 17.10
CA ASN A 20 16.87 -1.35 16.44
C ASN A 20 17.24 -2.52 17.36
N THR A 21 16.68 -2.59 18.58
CA THR A 21 16.89 -3.74 19.46
C THR A 21 16.18 -4.96 18.93
N TYR A 22 16.93 -6.06 18.75
CA TYR A 22 16.35 -7.32 18.30
C TYR A 22 15.39 -7.89 19.33
N THR A 23 14.24 -8.39 18.83
CA THR A 23 13.22 -9.06 19.64
C THR A 23 12.62 -10.23 18.87
N GLN A 24 12.01 -11.15 19.59
CA GLN A 24 11.26 -12.27 19.00
C GLN A 24 9.80 -12.15 19.43
N TRP A 25 8.90 -12.38 18.48
CA TRP A 25 7.46 -12.33 18.70
C TRP A 25 6.71 -13.18 17.67
N TYR A 26 5.53 -13.62 18.02
CA TYR A 26 4.63 -14.28 17.09
C TYR A 26 3.68 -13.25 16.48
N TRP A 27 3.62 -13.25 15.16
CA TRP A 27 2.67 -12.41 14.44
C TRP A 27 1.55 -13.29 13.88
N LYS A 28 0.33 -13.08 14.37
CA LYS A 28 -0.88 -13.70 13.87
C LYS A 28 -1.73 -12.64 13.18
N THR A 29 -2.09 -12.90 11.94
CA THR A 29 -2.95 -12.03 11.14
C THR A 29 -3.87 -12.87 10.27
N ASP A 30 -4.99 -12.31 9.83
CA ASP A 30 -5.81 -12.92 8.79
C ASP A 30 -5.28 -12.57 7.38
N LEU A 31 -5.78 -13.29 6.38
CA LEU A 31 -5.34 -13.17 5.00
C LEU A 31 -5.57 -11.76 4.42
N LEU A 32 -6.71 -11.14 4.74
CA LEU A 32 -7.05 -9.80 4.24
C LEU A 32 -6.09 -8.75 4.79
N ASN A 33 -5.81 -8.79 6.09
CA ASN A 33 -4.86 -7.87 6.73
C ASN A 33 -3.43 -8.12 6.23
N LEU A 34 -3.03 -9.37 6.01
CA LEU A 34 -1.76 -9.69 5.39
C LEU A 34 -1.64 -9.07 3.99
N MET A 35 -2.65 -9.22 3.14
CA MET A 35 -2.65 -8.62 1.79
C MET A 35 -2.61 -7.08 1.85
N ASN A 36 -3.35 -6.45 2.75
CA ASN A 36 -3.27 -4.99 2.94
C ASN A 36 -1.88 -4.54 3.39
N PHE A 37 -1.25 -5.27 4.30
CA PHE A 37 0.12 -5.02 4.72
C PHE A 37 1.10 -5.14 3.53
N LEU A 38 1.00 -6.21 2.75
CA LEU A 38 1.88 -6.47 1.61
C LEU A 38 1.71 -5.41 0.50
N ARG A 39 0.49 -4.95 0.23
CA ARG A 39 0.24 -3.86 -0.72
C ARG A 39 1.05 -2.60 -0.38
N LEU A 40 1.16 -2.28 0.91
CA LEU A 40 1.88 -1.09 1.38
C LEU A 40 3.40 -1.31 1.47
N ARG A 41 3.84 -2.53 1.76
CA ARG A 41 5.24 -2.82 2.08
C ARG A 41 6.04 -3.35 0.89
N ALA A 42 5.38 -3.92 -0.12
CA ALA A 42 6.00 -4.29 -1.39
C ALA A 42 5.96 -3.16 -2.43
N ASP A 43 5.35 -2.02 -2.11
CA ASP A 43 5.33 -0.84 -2.97
C ASP A 43 6.74 -0.30 -3.22
N SER A 44 6.99 0.20 -4.43
CA SER A 44 8.29 0.73 -4.84
C SER A 44 8.78 1.91 -3.98
N HIS A 45 7.87 2.65 -3.34
CA HIS A 45 8.19 3.76 -2.44
C HIS A 45 8.49 3.31 -1.00
N ALA A 46 8.26 2.02 -0.67
CA ALA A 46 8.61 1.48 0.63
C ALA A 46 10.14 1.36 0.78
N GLN A 47 10.62 1.47 2.04
CA GLN A 47 12.05 1.26 2.33
C GLN A 47 12.50 -0.11 1.86
N TYR A 48 13.72 -0.18 1.35
CA TYR A 48 14.28 -1.41 0.79
C TYR A 48 14.24 -2.60 1.76
N GLU A 49 14.63 -2.37 3.01
CA GLU A 49 14.68 -3.41 4.04
C GLU A 49 13.30 -4.04 4.30
N ILE A 50 12.27 -3.21 4.33
CA ILE A 50 10.88 -3.67 4.51
C ILE A 50 10.40 -4.39 3.25
N ARG A 51 10.72 -3.85 2.07
CA ARG A 51 10.31 -4.42 0.78
C ARG A 51 10.91 -5.80 0.55
N ALA A 52 12.19 -6.00 0.89
CA ALA A 52 12.85 -7.29 0.76
C ALA A 52 12.11 -8.42 1.52
N TYR A 53 11.62 -8.13 2.73
CA TYR A 53 10.78 -9.08 3.47
C TYR A 53 9.40 -9.26 2.84
N ALA A 54 8.77 -8.17 2.41
CA ALA A 54 7.45 -8.21 1.78
C ALA A 54 7.45 -9.03 0.49
N ASP A 55 8.51 -8.96 -0.33
CA ASP A 55 8.66 -9.72 -1.56
C ASP A 55 8.71 -11.23 -1.30
N VAL A 56 9.46 -11.66 -0.27
CA VAL A 56 9.51 -13.08 0.15
C VAL A 56 8.14 -13.55 0.68
N MET A 57 7.43 -12.69 1.39
CA MET A 57 6.08 -12.99 1.88
C MET A 57 5.07 -13.09 0.73
N LEU A 58 5.19 -12.25 -0.30
CA LEU A 58 4.37 -12.34 -1.52
C LEU A 58 4.59 -13.66 -2.25
N ASP A 59 5.83 -14.11 -2.34
CA ASP A 59 6.19 -15.41 -2.93
C ASP A 59 5.56 -16.58 -2.15
N THR A 60 5.55 -16.47 -0.83
CA THR A 60 4.89 -17.44 0.04
C THR A 60 3.37 -17.42 -0.15
N LEU A 61 2.76 -16.22 -0.21
CA LEU A 61 1.33 -16.05 -0.46
C LEU A 61 0.90 -16.67 -1.79
N LYS A 62 1.68 -16.45 -2.84
CA LYS A 62 1.45 -17.04 -4.18
C LYS A 62 1.41 -18.56 -4.15
N LYS A 63 2.30 -19.19 -3.38
CA LYS A 63 2.36 -20.66 -3.23
C LYS A 63 1.21 -21.20 -2.38
N TRP A 64 0.80 -20.44 -1.39
CA TRP A 64 -0.21 -20.86 -0.42
C TRP A 64 -1.64 -20.70 -0.93
N VAL A 65 -1.98 -19.54 -1.50
CA VAL A 65 -3.33 -19.19 -1.96
C VAL A 65 -3.28 -18.56 -3.37
N PRO A 66 -2.89 -19.32 -4.40
CA PRO A 66 -2.59 -18.78 -5.73
C PRO A 66 -3.75 -18.01 -6.35
N ILE A 67 -4.98 -18.52 -6.27
CA ILE A 67 -6.16 -17.85 -6.86
C ILE A 67 -6.42 -16.50 -6.19
N THR A 68 -6.32 -16.46 -4.86
CA THR A 68 -6.48 -15.21 -4.10
C THR A 68 -5.33 -14.24 -4.37
N TYR A 69 -4.11 -14.77 -4.54
CA TYR A 69 -2.94 -13.98 -4.92
C TYR A 69 -3.13 -13.31 -6.28
N ASP A 70 -3.59 -14.05 -7.29
CA ASP A 70 -3.82 -13.50 -8.63
C ASP A 70 -4.89 -12.39 -8.60
N ALA A 71 -5.99 -12.61 -7.89
CA ALA A 71 -7.00 -11.57 -7.68
C ALA A 71 -6.44 -10.36 -6.91
N PHE A 72 -5.61 -10.57 -5.90
CA PHE A 72 -4.97 -9.49 -5.15
C PHE A 72 -4.02 -8.66 -6.05
N MET A 73 -3.22 -9.31 -6.87
CA MET A 73 -2.32 -8.63 -7.81
C MET A 73 -3.10 -7.83 -8.86
N ASP A 74 -4.19 -8.36 -9.39
CA ASP A 74 -5.01 -7.70 -10.40
C ASP A 74 -5.81 -6.52 -9.82
N TYR A 75 -6.58 -6.75 -8.76
CA TYR A 75 -7.54 -5.76 -8.26
C TYR A 75 -6.96 -4.77 -7.25
N ARG A 76 -5.88 -5.12 -6.54
CA ARG A 76 -5.37 -4.31 -5.43
C ARG A 76 -3.98 -3.72 -5.69
N VAL A 77 -3.10 -4.44 -6.35
CA VAL A 77 -1.74 -3.98 -6.66
C VAL A 77 -1.71 -3.29 -8.02
N GLY A 78 -2.25 -3.93 -9.06
CA GLY A 78 -2.33 -3.38 -10.41
C GLY A 78 -3.54 -2.45 -10.65
N GLY A 79 -4.49 -2.43 -9.72
CA GLY A 79 -5.68 -1.59 -9.82
C GLY A 79 -5.37 -0.10 -9.56
N THR A 80 -6.15 0.78 -10.14
CA THR A 80 -6.07 2.24 -9.93
C THR A 80 -7.34 2.74 -9.28
N GLU A 81 -7.21 3.45 -8.16
CA GLU A 81 -8.33 4.12 -7.52
C GLU A 81 -8.60 5.46 -8.23
N VAL A 82 -9.83 5.66 -8.66
CA VAL A 82 -10.26 6.87 -9.40
C VAL A 82 -11.38 7.56 -8.64
N SER A 83 -11.22 8.84 -8.35
CA SER A 83 -12.27 9.65 -7.73
C SER A 83 -13.48 9.81 -8.65
N SER A 84 -14.63 10.24 -8.09
CA SER A 84 -15.83 10.52 -8.88
C SER A 84 -15.59 11.58 -9.96
N LYS A 85 -14.77 12.60 -9.67
CA LYS A 85 -14.36 13.64 -10.63
C LYS A 85 -13.45 13.05 -11.70
N GLY A 86 -12.46 12.24 -11.32
CA GLY A 86 -11.59 11.53 -12.26
C GLY A 86 -12.37 10.61 -13.19
N LYS A 87 -13.36 9.88 -12.65
CA LYS A 87 -14.29 9.08 -13.47
C LYS A 87 -15.04 9.91 -14.51
N SER A 88 -15.52 11.10 -14.11
CA SER A 88 -16.21 12.02 -15.05
C SER A 88 -15.27 12.51 -16.15
N VAL A 89 -14.02 12.81 -15.83
CA VAL A 89 -12.98 13.17 -16.82
C VAL A 89 -12.77 12.04 -17.81
N ILE A 90 -12.59 10.82 -17.33
CA ILE A 90 -12.39 9.64 -18.21
C ILE A 90 -13.61 9.44 -19.11
N GLN A 91 -14.84 9.58 -18.59
CA GLN A 91 -16.06 9.45 -19.38
C GLN A 91 -16.14 10.47 -20.53
N LYS A 92 -15.74 11.72 -20.28
CA LYS A 92 -15.66 12.76 -21.31
C LYS A 92 -14.60 12.42 -22.37
N LEU A 93 -13.41 12.02 -21.94
CA LEU A 93 -12.31 11.64 -22.85
C LEU A 93 -12.69 10.43 -23.73
N ILE A 94 -13.40 9.44 -23.19
CA ILE A 94 -13.90 8.30 -23.97
C ILE A 94 -14.90 8.76 -25.06
N LYS A 95 -15.71 9.78 -24.78
CA LYS A 95 -16.63 10.39 -25.75
C LYS A 95 -15.95 11.28 -26.79
N GLY A 96 -14.64 11.45 -26.71
CA GLY A 96 -13.87 12.33 -27.59
C GLY A 96 -13.93 13.81 -27.24
N GLU A 97 -14.46 14.14 -26.06
CA GLU A 97 -14.50 15.53 -25.56
C GLU A 97 -13.11 15.95 -25.08
N LYS A 98 -12.70 17.19 -25.37
CA LYS A 98 -11.48 17.78 -24.79
C LYS A 98 -11.79 18.23 -23.36
N VAL A 99 -10.93 17.85 -22.42
CA VAL A 99 -11.03 18.24 -21.02
C VAL A 99 -9.71 18.87 -20.59
N LEU A 100 -9.77 20.08 -20.08
CA LEU A 100 -8.62 20.78 -19.50
C LEU A 100 -8.57 20.57 -18.00
N LEU A 101 -7.39 20.70 -17.40
CA LEU A 101 -7.20 20.62 -15.96
C LEU A 101 -8.16 21.58 -15.20
N GLU A 102 -8.30 22.82 -15.70
CA GLU A 102 -9.13 23.86 -15.09
C GLU A 102 -10.62 23.47 -15.02
N ASP A 103 -11.11 22.74 -16.04
CA ASP A 103 -12.50 22.32 -16.16
C ASP A 103 -12.76 20.95 -15.49
N SER A 104 -11.71 20.27 -15.06
CA SER A 104 -11.81 18.90 -14.49
C SER A 104 -12.28 18.89 -13.04
N GLY A 105 -12.04 19.97 -12.31
CA GLY A 105 -12.24 20.05 -10.86
C GLY A 105 -11.25 19.18 -10.05
N LEU A 106 -10.19 18.66 -10.70
CA LEU A 106 -9.12 17.88 -10.07
C LEU A 106 -7.97 18.79 -9.63
N SER A 107 -7.24 18.39 -8.62
CA SER A 107 -5.94 18.99 -8.31
C SER A 107 -4.91 18.63 -9.39
N LYS A 108 -3.88 19.46 -9.54
CA LYS A 108 -2.78 19.18 -10.50
C LYS A 108 -2.11 17.82 -10.25
N ARG A 109 -2.00 17.42 -8.99
CA ARG A 109 -1.44 16.12 -8.61
C ARG A 109 -2.33 14.98 -9.08
N GLU A 110 -3.62 15.03 -8.73
CA GLU A 110 -4.60 14.01 -9.08
C GLU A 110 -4.78 13.90 -10.61
N TRP A 111 -4.75 15.03 -11.31
CA TRP A 111 -4.74 15.06 -12.78
C TRP A 111 -3.55 14.31 -13.35
N ASN A 112 -2.34 14.61 -12.87
CA ASN A 112 -1.13 13.94 -13.34
C ASN A 112 -1.14 12.43 -13.06
N GLU A 113 -1.58 12.02 -11.86
CA GLU A 113 -1.74 10.63 -11.48
C GLU A 113 -2.73 9.91 -12.42
N LEU A 114 -3.86 10.54 -12.73
CA LEU A 114 -4.86 10.02 -13.65
C LEU A 114 -4.31 9.86 -15.07
N MET A 115 -3.62 10.88 -15.57
CA MET A 115 -3.02 10.86 -16.93
C MET A 115 -1.92 9.78 -17.05
N ILE A 116 -1.15 9.55 -15.99
CA ILE A 116 -0.14 8.49 -15.96
C ILE A 116 -0.81 7.12 -15.94
N ALA A 117 -1.79 6.92 -15.02
CA ALA A 117 -2.44 5.64 -14.82
C ALA A 117 -3.14 5.10 -16.08
N PHE A 118 -3.70 6.01 -16.90
CA PHE A 118 -4.39 5.66 -18.14
C PHE A 118 -3.60 5.95 -19.42
N ASN A 119 -2.32 6.32 -19.28
CA ASN A 119 -1.44 6.65 -20.41
C ASN A 119 -2.04 7.68 -21.39
N LEU A 120 -2.59 8.75 -20.84
CA LEU A 120 -3.33 9.78 -21.59
C LEU A 120 -2.52 11.06 -21.86
N LYS A 121 -1.23 11.08 -21.53
CA LYS A 121 -0.38 12.29 -21.65
C LYS A 121 -0.37 12.91 -23.07
N ASP A 122 -0.52 12.08 -24.09
CA ASP A 122 -0.46 12.52 -25.50
C ASP A 122 -1.86 12.89 -26.07
N LYS A 123 -2.92 12.73 -25.30
CA LYS A 123 -4.31 13.00 -25.74
C LYS A 123 -4.90 14.30 -25.20
N VAL A 124 -4.13 15.00 -24.37
CA VAL A 124 -4.55 16.25 -23.75
C VAL A 124 -3.66 17.38 -24.31
N ILE A 125 -4.12 17.99 -25.36
CA ILE A 125 -3.62 19.28 -25.90
C ILE A 125 -4.73 20.30 -25.80
#